data_de2f0ae2770bbba483fc3c555edf52f2
#
_entry.id   de2f0ae2770bbba483fc3c555edf52f2
#
_cell.length_a   1.000
_cell.length_b   1.000
_cell.length_c   1.000
_cell.angle_alpha   90.00
_cell.angle_beta   90.00
_cell.angle_gamma   90.00
#
_symmetry.space_group_name_H-M   'P 1'
#
loop_
_entity.id
_entity.type
_entity.pdbx_description
1 polymer ?
#
loop_
_entity_poly.entity_id
_entity_poly.type
_entity_poly.pdbx_seq_one_letter_code
_entity_poly.pdbx_strand_id
1 'polypeptide(L)'
;MRKAVIIGVGPDQGLGAQLCKRFAGEGLHVFAAGRTKAAVDAVVGDIVAAGGEATPVVADATKEADVVALFEQAGSDLDLAIYNAGNNTPGRIVEMTADYFERAWRVVCFGGFLFGREAVRRMAPGGGSLLFTGASASLRGRAGFGAFNSSKAGLRALAQAMAKEYAPAGIHVGHVVVDGAIGGEKIRTRLPDLVSRLGEDGLVGIDGIVDAFVFLHKQPRTAWTFELDLRTFKESW
;
A
#
# COMPACT_ATOMS: atom_id res chain seq x y z
N MET A 1 -3.27 -21.45 -9.00
CA MET A 1 -2.86 -20.10 -9.47
C MET A 1 -2.34 -19.33 -8.28
N ARG A 2 -1.21 -18.62 -8.41
CA ARG A 2 -0.66 -17.76 -7.34
C ARG A 2 -1.61 -16.59 -7.08
N LYS A 3 -1.69 -16.15 -5.84
CA LYS A 3 -2.66 -15.14 -5.39
C LYS A 3 -2.00 -13.89 -4.85
N ALA A 4 -2.65 -12.76 -5.06
CA ALA A 4 -2.29 -11.48 -4.46
C ALA A 4 -3.43 -10.91 -3.62
N VAL A 5 -3.14 -10.39 -2.44
CA VAL A 5 -4.08 -9.60 -1.63
C VAL A 5 -3.60 -8.16 -1.60
N ILE A 6 -4.42 -7.23 -2.09
CA ILE A 6 -4.08 -5.80 -2.15
C ILE A 6 -5.16 -5.00 -1.44
N ILE A 7 -4.82 -4.33 -0.33
CA ILE A 7 -5.76 -3.48 0.42
C ILE A 7 -5.43 -1.98 0.23
N GLY A 8 -6.46 -1.15 0.26
CA GLY A 8 -6.35 0.28 -0.01
C GLY A 8 -6.72 0.63 -1.45
N VAL A 9 -7.56 -0.22 -2.05
CA VAL A 9 -8.14 0.01 -3.38
C VAL A 9 -9.20 1.12 -3.29
N GLY A 10 -9.09 2.08 -4.18
CA GLY A 10 -9.97 3.25 -4.28
C GLY A 10 -10.32 3.55 -5.74
N PRO A 11 -10.37 4.83 -6.15
CA PRO A 11 -10.69 5.20 -7.53
C PRO A 11 -9.78 4.53 -8.56
N ASP A 12 -10.29 4.38 -9.77
CA ASP A 12 -9.59 3.71 -10.88
C ASP A 12 -8.17 4.25 -11.12
N GLN A 13 -8.01 5.56 -11.20
CA GLN A 13 -6.71 6.21 -11.39
C GLN A 13 -5.95 6.40 -10.07
N GLY A 14 -6.16 5.52 -9.09
CA GLY A 14 -5.44 5.49 -7.82
C GLY A 14 -4.41 4.37 -7.77
N LEU A 15 -3.35 4.53 -6.97
CA LEU A 15 -2.27 3.56 -6.86
C LEU A 15 -2.77 2.14 -6.55
N GLY A 16 -3.74 1.99 -5.62
CA GLY A 16 -4.28 0.68 -5.26
C GLY A 16 -4.95 -0.04 -6.42
N ALA A 17 -5.71 0.69 -7.26
CA ALA A 17 -6.36 0.14 -8.46
C ALA A 17 -5.31 -0.28 -9.51
N GLN A 18 -4.31 0.56 -9.75
CA GLN A 18 -3.26 0.28 -10.74
C GLN A 18 -2.36 -0.90 -10.30
N LEU A 19 -2.09 -1.04 -9.00
CA LEU A 19 -1.43 -2.24 -8.47
C LEU A 19 -2.26 -3.51 -8.74
N CYS A 20 -3.58 -3.47 -8.49
CA CYS A 20 -4.44 -4.61 -8.78
C CYS A 20 -4.43 -4.99 -10.26
N LYS A 21 -4.59 -4.02 -11.16
CA LYS A 21 -4.58 -4.23 -12.62
C LYS A 21 -3.24 -4.81 -13.08
N ARG A 22 -2.13 -4.25 -12.62
CA ARG A 22 -0.79 -4.71 -12.99
C ARG A 22 -0.53 -6.15 -12.53
N PHE A 23 -0.80 -6.49 -11.27
CA PHE A 23 -0.53 -7.83 -10.77
C PHE A 23 -1.49 -8.89 -11.33
N ALA A 24 -2.72 -8.53 -11.68
CA ALA A 24 -3.59 -9.40 -12.46
C ALA A 24 -3.01 -9.66 -13.86
N GLY A 25 -2.48 -8.63 -14.53
CA GLY A 25 -1.75 -8.75 -15.80
C GLY A 25 -0.45 -9.58 -15.71
N GLU A 26 0.15 -9.69 -14.52
CA GLU A 26 1.28 -10.59 -14.25
C GLU A 26 0.82 -12.06 -13.95
N GLY A 27 -0.48 -12.34 -14.08
CA GLY A 27 -1.05 -13.69 -13.95
C GLY A 27 -1.37 -14.10 -12.51
N LEU A 28 -1.51 -13.18 -11.58
CA LEU A 28 -1.99 -13.47 -10.23
C LEU A 28 -3.50 -13.30 -10.15
N HIS A 29 -4.17 -14.15 -9.38
CA HIS A 29 -5.54 -13.88 -8.94
C HIS A 29 -5.53 -12.83 -7.84
N VAL A 30 -6.08 -11.64 -8.09
CA VAL A 30 -6.01 -10.49 -7.19
C VAL A 30 -7.26 -10.37 -6.32
N PHE A 31 -7.11 -10.44 -5.00
CA PHE A 31 -8.14 -10.05 -4.04
C PHE A 31 -8.01 -8.55 -3.80
N ALA A 32 -8.85 -7.77 -4.48
CA ALA A 32 -8.85 -6.33 -4.42
C ALA A 32 -9.71 -5.86 -3.23
N ALA A 33 -9.09 -5.23 -2.22
CA ALA A 33 -9.77 -4.87 -0.98
C ALA A 33 -9.82 -3.36 -0.74
N GLY A 34 -10.99 -2.86 -0.36
CA GLY A 34 -11.22 -1.45 -0.04
C GLY A 34 -12.55 -1.24 0.66
N ARG A 35 -12.76 -0.03 1.20
CA ARG A 35 -13.97 0.29 1.96
C ARG A 35 -15.20 0.63 1.08
N THR A 36 -14.97 1.04 -0.15
CA THR A 36 -16.03 1.50 -1.06
C THR A 36 -16.32 0.42 -2.08
N LYS A 37 -17.43 -0.30 -1.87
CA LYS A 37 -17.84 -1.42 -2.73
C LYS A 37 -17.79 -1.05 -4.22
N ALA A 38 -18.45 0.04 -4.61
CA ALA A 38 -18.53 0.45 -6.01
C ALA A 38 -17.15 0.67 -6.66
N ALA A 39 -16.17 1.22 -5.92
CA ALA A 39 -14.82 1.42 -6.44
C ALA A 39 -14.05 0.10 -6.61
N VAL A 40 -14.22 -0.81 -5.67
CA VAL A 40 -13.58 -2.13 -5.73
C VAL A 40 -14.18 -2.98 -6.86
N ASP A 41 -15.52 -2.98 -6.98
CA ASP A 41 -16.23 -3.70 -8.04
C ASP A 41 -15.83 -3.18 -9.44
N ALA A 42 -15.69 -1.86 -9.61
CA ALA A 42 -15.27 -1.27 -10.88
C ALA A 42 -13.86 -1.74 -11.28
N VAL A 43 -12.89 -1.69 -10.34
CA VAL A 43 -11.52 -2.15 -10.59
C VAL A 43 -11.49 -3.64 -10.96
N VAL A 44 -12.25 -4.47 -10.27
CA VAL A 44 -12.34 -5.91 -10.58
C VAL A 44 -13.01 -6.13 -11.93
N GLY A 45 -14.07 -5.38 -12.24
CA GLY A 45 -14.74 -5.44 -13.55
C GLY A 45 -13.75 -5.14 -14.71
N ASP A 46 -12.92 -4.12 -14.57
CA ASP A 46 -11.89 -3.78 -15.56
C ASP A 46 -10.84 -4.88 -15.71
N ILE A 47 -10.40 -5.49 -14.60
CA ILE A 47 -9.44 -6.60 -14.63
C ILE A 47 -10.02 -7.79 -15.38
N VAL A 48 -11.27 -8.16 -15.06
CA VAL A 48 -11.96 -9.29 -15.70
C VAL A 48 -12.20 -9.01 -17.18
N ALA A 49 -12.60 -7.79 -17.54
CA ALA A 49 -12.79 -7.38 -18.94
C ALA A 49 -11.47 -7.42 -19.74
N ALA A 50 -10.32 -7.22 -19.09
CA ALA A 50 -9.00 -7.35 -19.68
C ALA A 50 -8.48 -8.81 -19.70
N GLY A 51 -9.28 -9.79 -19.26
CA GLY A 51 -8.92 -11.21 -19.22
C GLY A 51 -8.11 -11.66 -18.00
N GLY A 52 -7.96 -10.78 -16.98
CA GLY A 52 -7.32 -11.11 -15.71
C GLY A 52 -8.29 -11.74 -14.72
N GLU A 53 -7.77 -12.20 -13.58
CA GLU A 53 -8.58 -12.76 -12.49
C GLU A 53 -8.51 -11.89 -11.25
N ALA A 54 -9.67 -11.50 -10.73
CA ALA A 54 -9.77 -10.73 -9.50
C ALA A 54 -11.08 -11.01 -8.74
N THR A 55 -11.03 -10.82 -7.42
CA THR A 55 -12.18 -10.91 -6.51
C THR A 55 -12.33 -9.61 -5.73
N PRO A 56 -13.50 -8.97 -5.73
CA PRO A 56 -13.73 -7.76 -4.94
C PRO A 56 -13.99 -8.12 -3.48
N VAL A 57 -13.35 -7.40 -2.55
CA VAL A 57 -13.59 -7.57 -1.11
C VAL A 57 -13.81 -6.22 -0.44
N VAL A 58 -14.94 -6.05 0.24
CA VAL A 58 -15.19 -4.86 1.07
C VAL A 58 -14.55 -5.11 2.44
N ALA A 59 -13.52 -4.32 2.77
CA ALA A 59 -12.80 -4.47 4.03
C ALA A 59 -12.29 -3.12 4.55
N ASP A 60 -12.40 -2.91 5.86
CA ASP A 60 -11.76 -1.81 6.57
C ASP A 60 -10.47 -2.34 7.25
N ALA A 61 -9.32 -1.84 6.81
CA ALA A 61 -8.02 -2.24 7.33
C ALA A 61 -7.85 -2.02 8.85
N THR A 62 -8.70 -1.20 9.47
CA THR A 62 -8.68 -0.92 10.91
C THR A 62 -9.47 -1.93 11.74
N LYS A 63 -10.23 -2.81 11.08
CA LYS A 63 -11.07 -3.84 11.71
C LYS A 63 -10.43 -5.21 11.54
N GLU A 64 -10.04 -5.83 12.65
CA GLU A 64 -9.39 -7.13 12.63
C GLU A 64 -10.24 -8.20 11.93
N ALA A 65 -11.55 -8.24 12.22
CA ALA A 65 -12.46 -9.19 11.62
C ALA A 65 -12.52 -9.07 10.08
N ASP A 66 -12.53 -7.84 9.54
CA ASP A 66 -12.55 -7.61 8.09
C ASP A 66 -11.23 -8.09 7.44
N VAL A 67 -10.09 -7.83 8.12
CA VAL A 67 -8.77 -8.27 7.61
C VAL A 67 -8.66 -9.80 7.66
N VAL A 68 -9.07 -10.44 8.75
CA VAL A 68 -9.09 -11.92 8.86
C VAL A 68 -9.96 -12.52 7.76
N ALA A 69 -11.18 -12.04 7.57
CA ALA A 69 -12.11 -12.52 6.55
C ALA A 69 -11.55 -12.36 5.11
N LEU A 70 -10.85 -11.24 4.82
CA LEU A 70 -10.17 -11.01 3.55
C LEU A 70 -9.15 -12.12 3.25
N PHE A 71 -8.31 -12.45 4.23
CA PHE A 71 -7.29 -13.49 4.06
C PHE A 71 -7.87 -14.91 4.11
N GLU A 72 -8.97 -15.14 4.82
CA GLU A 72 -9.71 -16.41 4.75
C GLU A 72 -10.28 -16.65 3.36
N GLN A 73 -10.86 -15.62 2.74
CA GLN A 73 -11.36 -15.70 1.37
C GLN A 73 -10.23 -15.94 0.35
N ALA A 74 -9.06 -15.33 0.53
CA ALA A 74 -7.89 -15.60 -0.30
C ALA A 74 -7.35 -17.03 -0.11
N GLY A 75 -7.44 -17.58 1.10
CA GLY A 75 -6.99 -18.93 1.43
C GLY A 75 -5.47 -19.09 1.41
N SER A 76 -4.99 -20.27 1.04
CA SER A 76 -3.56 -20.61 0.87
C SER A 76 -3.00 -20.15 -0.48
N ASP A 77 -1.72 -20.41 -0.73
CA ASP A 77 -0.98 -20.09 -1.96
C ASP A 77 -0.85 -18.58 -2.22
N LEU A 78 -0.76 -17.80 -1.15
CA LEU A 78 -0.55 -16.38 -1.21
C LEU A 78 0.92 -16.08 -1.58
N ASP A 79 1.11 -15.47 -2.75
CA ASP A 79 2.43 -15.11 -3.28
C ASP A 79 2.77 -13.63 -3.02
N LEU A 80 1.74 -12.77 -2.95
CA LEU A 80 1.90 -11.34 -2.77
C LEU A 80 0.84 -10.77 -1.82
N ALA A 81 1.27 -9.89 -0.91
CA ALA A 81 0.39 -9.05 -0.12
C ALA A 81 0.87 -7.59 -0.16
N ILE A 82 -0.01 -6.64 -0.49
CA ILE A 82 0.33 -5.22 -0.54
C ILE A 82 -0.57 -4.41 0.38
N TYR A 83 0.05 -3.74 1.35
CA TYR A 83 -0.62 -2.77 2.21
C TYR A 83 -0.47 -1.36 1.65
N ASN A 84 -1.55 -0.84 1.04
CA ASN A 84 -1.59 0.49 0.45
C ASN A 84 -2.61 1.43 1.13
N ALA A 85 -3.22 1.01 2.25
CA ALA A 85 -4.15 1.84 2.98
C ALA A 85 -3.44 2.97 3.72
N GLY A 86 -3.92 4.20 3.54
CA GLY A 86 -3.36 5.36 4.19
C GLY A 86 -3.99 6.66 3.71
N ASN A 87 -3.89 7.68 4.53
CA ASN A 87 -4.30 9.04 4.19
C ASN A 87 -3.26 10.02 4.70
N ASN A 88 -2.97 11.04 3.90
CA ASN A 88 -2.26 12.21 4.38
C ASN A 88 -3.18 12.96 5.37
N THR A 89 -2.73 13.14 6.61
CA THR A 89 -3.49 13.74 7.72
C THR A 89 -2.77 14.99 8.22
N PRO A 90 -2.97 16.14 7.54
CA PRO A 90 -2.37 17.42 7.98
C PRO A 90 -3.06 17.95 9.23
N GLY A 91 -2.34 18.79 9.99
CA GLY A 91 -2.85 19.50 11.15
C GLY A 91 -1.72 19.88 12.13
N ARG A 92 -1.88 20.99 12.83
CA ARG A 92 -0.96 21.40 13.91
C ARG A 92 -1.19 20.52 15.13
N ILE A 93 -0.15 20.10 15.81
CA ILE A 93 -0.25 19.17 16.97
C ILE A 93 -1.19 19.72 18.05
N VAL A 94 -1.12 21.00 18.36
CA VAL A 94 -1.95 21.62 19.40
C VAL A 94 -3.44 21.71 19.04
N GLU A 95 -3.79 21.54 17.77
CA GLU A 95 -5.15 21.59 17.24
C GLU A 95 -5.74 20.20 17.00
N MET A 96 -4.91 19.14 17.07
CA MET A 96 -5.37 17.78 16.87
C MET A 96 -6.11 17.25 18.09
N THR A 97 -7.26 16.63 17.86
CA THR A 97 -7.90 15.81 18.90
C THR A 97 -7.19 14.45 18.98
N ALA A 98 -7.26 13.82 20.16
CA ALA A 98 -6.72 12.47 20.36
C ALA A 98 -7.31 11.47 19.34
N ASP A 99 -8.62 11.56 19.09
CA ASP A 99 -9.34 10.73 18.14
C ASP A 99 -8.87 10.93 16.68
N TYR A 100 -8.57 12.18 16.27
CA TYR A 100 -7.99 12.42 14.94
C TYR A 100 -6.62 11.75 14.78
N PHE A 101 -5.77 11.88 15.79
CA PHE A 101 -4.44 11.26 15.82
C PHE A 101 -4.54 9.73 15.82
N GLU A 102 -5.39 9.18 16.69
CA GLU A 102 -5.61 7.74 16.78
C GLU A 102 -6.12 7.15 15.47
N ARG A 103 -7.11 7.79 14.83
CA ARG A 103 -7.62 7.33 13.51
C ARG A 103 -6.52 7.28 12.45
N ALA A 104 -5.62 8.27 12.41
CA ALA A 104 -4.50 8.26 11.48
C ALA A 104 -3.57 7.06 11.73
N TRP A 105 -3.22 6.83 12.99
CA TRP A 105 -2.39 5.72 13.42
C TRP A 105 -3.06 4.36 13.15
N ARG A 106 -4.35 4.23 13.46
CA ARG A 106 -5.12 3.00 13.21
C ARG A 106 -5.12 2.62 11.73
N VAL A 107 -5.33 3.58 10.84
CA VAL A 107 -5.35 3.29 9.39
C VAL A 107 -3.96 2.94 8.87
N VAL A 108 -2.90 3.61 9.31
CA VAL A 108 -1.57 3.46 8.70
C VAL A 108 -0.75 2.36 9.38
N CYS A 109 -0.60 2.44 10.71
CA CYS A 109 0.29 1.56 11.45
C CYS A 109 -0.44 0.31 11.96
N PHE A 110 -1.54 0.47 12.69
CA PHE A 110 -2.26 -0.66 13.26
C PHE A 110 -2.89 -1.57 12.19
N GLY A 111 -3.49 -0.98 11.16
CA GLY A 111 -4.00 -1.75 10.02
C GLY A 111 -2.88 -2.47 9.27
N GLY A 112 -1.70 -1.83 9.14
CA GLY A 112 -0.50 -2.48 8.59
C GLY A 112 -0.06 -3.70 9.40
N PHE A 113 -0.15 -3.61 10.74
CA PHE A 113 0.09 -4.75 11.63
C PHE A 113 -0.92 -5.89 11.40
N LEU A 114 -2.21 -5.59 11.42
CA LEU A 114 -3.25 -6.62 11.21
C LEU A 114 -3.07 -7.33 9.88
N PHE A 115 -2.88 -6.55 8.82
CA PHE A 115 -2.69 -7.05 7.47
C PHE A 115 -1.40 -7.88 7.34
N GLY A 116 -0.28 -7.35 7.81
CA GLY A 116 1.00 -8.05 7.76
C GLY A 116 0.99 -9.37 8.52
N ARG A 117 0.38 -9.39 9.71
CA ARG A 117 0.21 -10.61 10.51
C ARG A 117 -0.55 -11.70 9.75
N GLU A 118 -1.69 -11.36 9.15
CA GLU A 118 -2.46 -12.35 8.38
C GLU A 118 -1.77 -12.77 7.09
N ALA A 119 -1.06 -11.86 6.42
CA ALA A 119 -0.26 -12.19 5.24
C ALA A 119 0.81 -13.23 5.55
N VAL A 120 1.59 -13.02 6.61
CA VAL A 120 2.67 -13.95 7.00
C VAL A 120 2.11 -15.34 7.34
N ARG A 121 0.98 -15.41 8.05
CA ARG A 121 0.30 -16.66 8.39
C ARG A 121 -0.10 -17.47 7.15
N ARG A 122 -0.41 -16.80 6.05
CA ARG A 122 -0.85 -17.44 4.79
C ARG A 122 0.31 -17.74 3.83
N MET A 123 1.41 -17.00 3.92
CA MET A 123 2.61 -17.20 3.08
C MET A 123 3.52 -18.31 3.57
N ALA A 124 3.57 -18.55 4.87
CA ALA A 124 4.36 -19.64 5.42
C ALA A 124 3.64 -20.98 5.18
N PRO A 125 4.33 -22.06 4.76
CA PRO A 125 5.77 -22.22 4.59
C PRO A 125 6.32 -21.93 3.17
N GLY A 126 5.49 -21.51 2.22
CA GLY A 126 5.91 -21.37 0.81
C GLY A 126 6.78 -20.16 0.50
N GLY A 127 6.74 -19.13 1.37
CA GLY A 127 7.33 -17.82 1.09
C GLY A 127 6.38 -16.92 0.31
N GLY A 128 6.83 -15.72 -0.06
CA GLY A 128 6.07 -14.71 -0.79
C GLY A 128 6.59 -13.32 -0.56
N SER A 129 5.89 -12.29 -1.04
CA SER A 129 6.26 -10.89 -0.87
C SER A 129 5.20 -10.13 -0.08
N LEU A 130 5.59 -9.49 1.02
CA LEU A 130 4.76 -8.58 1.81
C LEU A 130 5.28 -7.16 1.65
N LEU A 131 4.54 -6.31 0.93
CA LEU A 131 5.00 -4.98 0.55
C LEU A 131 4.12 -3.89 1.17
N PHE A 132 4.77 -2.83 1.66
CA PHE A 132 4.10 -1.70 2.31
C PHE A 132 4.35 -0.41 1.54
N THR A 133 3.28 0.36 1.30
CA THR A 133 3.39 1.71 0.76
C THR A 133 3.81 2.67 1.87
N GLY A 134 5.04 3.13 1.81
CA GLY A 134 5.63 4.16 2.66
C GLY A 134 5.43 5.57 2.12
N ALA A 135 6.13 6.51 2.72
CA ALA A 135 6.19 7.92 2.30
C ALA A 135 7.46 8.56 2.89
N SER A 136 7.86 9.74 2.42
CA SER A 136 8.91 10.54 3.11
C SER A 136 8.61 10.76 4.60
N ALA A 137 7.33 10.78 4.95
CA ALA A 137 6.86 10.79 6.32
C ALA A 137 7.31 9.58 7.17
N SER A 138 7.75 8.49 6.54
CA SER A 138 8.34 7.34 7.22
C SER A 138 9.77 7.60 7.70
N LEU A 139 10.45 8.57 7.08
CA LEU A 139 11.89 8.85 7.27
C LEU A 139 12.14 10.12 8.06
N ARG A 140 11.28 11.13 7.91
CA ARG A 140 11.48 12.45 8.51
C ARG A 140 10.17 13.11 8.95
N GLY A 141 10.22 13.85 10.05
CA GLY A 141 9.10 14.67 10.51
C GLY A 141 8.94 15.94 9.67
N ARG A 142 7.70 16.35 9.45
CA ARG A 142 7.33 17.61 8.80
C ARG A 142 6.35 18.37 9.69
N ALA A 143 6.56 19.66 9.87
CA ALA A 143 5.63 20.53 10.59
C ALA A 143 4.23 20.46 9.96
N GLY A 144 3.20 20.39 10.79
CA GLY A 144 1.82 20.27 10.36
C GLY A 144 1.39 18.85 9.89
N PHE A 145 2.22 17.82 10.12
CA PHE A 145 1.92 16.45 9.72
C PHE A 145 2.22 15.41 10.82
N GLY A 146 2.16 15.80 12.08
CA GLY A 146 2.54 14.95 13.22
C GLY A 146 1.84 13.58 13.23
N ALA A 147 0.53 13.53 13.01
CA ALA A 147 -0.22 12.28 12.96
C ALA A 147 0.22 11.38 11.79
N PHE A 148 0.44 11.95 10.62
CA PHE A 148 0.88 11.20 9.44
C PHE A 148 2.32 10.68 9.59
N ASN A 149 3.24 11.54 10.05
CA ASN A 149 4.64 11.17 10.25
C ASN A 149 4.81 10.05 11.27
N SER A 150 4.20 10.18 12.46
CA SER A 150 4.29 9.15 13.49
C SER A 150 3.70 7.80 13.03
N SER A 151 2.60 7.84 12.28
CA SER A 151 1.95 6.64 11.76
C SER A 151 2.79 5.94 10.68
N LYS A 152 3.38 6.71 9.76
CA LYS A 152 4.25 6.16 8.69
C LYS A 152 5.60 5.69 9.22
N ALA A 153 6.18 6.39 10.19
CA ALA A 153 7.40 5.95 10.87
C ALA A 153 7.16 4.64 11.65
N GLY A 154 6.01 4.53 12.34
CA GLY A 154 5.59 3.29 12.99
C GLY A 154 5.42 2.13 12.02
N LEU A 155 4.78 2.36 10.86
CA LEU A 155 4.63 1.34 9.81
C LEU A 155 5.98 0.88 9.27
N ARG A 156 6.92 1.80 9.06
CA ARG A 156 8.29 1.46 8.61
C ARG A 156 9.02 0.59 9.62
N ALA A 157 8.98 0.95 10.90
CA ALA A 157 9.61 0.17 11.97
C ALA A 157 8.98 -1.24 12.07
N LEU A 158 7.65 -1.34 11.95
CA LEU A 158 6.94 -2.61 11.89
C LEU A 158 7.39 -3.46 10.68
N ALA A 159 7.47 -2.87 9.50
CA ALA A 159 7.94 -3.57 8.29
C ALA A 159 9.39 -4.08 8.46
N GLN A 160 10.27 -3.30 9.10
CA GLN A 160 11.63 -3.73 9.42
C GLN A 160 11.67 -4.92 10.38
N ALA A 161 10.82 -4.91 11.42
CA ALA A 161 10.71 -6.03 12.35
C ALA A 161 10.25 -7.29 11.61
N MET A 162 9.20 -7.18 10.80
CA MET A 162 8.68 -8.29 10.00
C MET A 162 9.72 -8.81 8.99
N ALA A 163 10.50 -7.92 8.36
CA ALA A 163 11.54 -8.33 7.42
C ALA A 163 12.60 -9.23 8.10
N LYS A 164 13.02 -8.86 9.32
CA LYS A 164 14.00 -9.65 10.08
C LYS A 164 13.42 -10.95 10.61
N GLU A 165 12.18 -10.93 11.05
CA GLU A 165 11.52 -12.08 11.68
C GLU A 165 11.15 -13.16 10.66
N TYR A 166 10.70 -12.76 9.45
CA TYR A 166 10.15 -13.70 8.48
C TYR A 166 11.02 -13.97 7.25
N ALA A 167 12.15 -13.28 7.08
CA ALA A 167 13.11 -13.61 6.03
C ALA A 167 13.60 -15.07 6.08
N PRO A 168 13.86 -15.68 7.27
CA PRO A 168 14.22 -17.11 7.34
C PRO A 168 13.14 -18.05 6.83
N ALA A 169 11.86 -17.64 6.88
CA ALA A 169 10.73 -18.39 6.33
C ALA A 169 10.53 -18.16 4.80
N GLY A 170 11.43 -17.40 4.17
CA GLY A 170 11.36 -17.11 2.73
C GLY A 170 10.36 -16.01 2.37
N ILE A 171 9.95 -15.17 3.30
CA ILE A 171 9.04 -14.05 3.05
C ILE A 171 9.86 -12.77 2.84
N HIS A 172 9.75 -12.18 1.66
CA HIS A 172 10.35 -10.91 1.32
C HIS A 172 9.47 -9.76 1.79
N VAL A 173 9.88 -9.04 2.83
CA VAL A 173 9.16 -7.84 3.28
C VAL A 173 9.84 -6.60 2.74
N GLY A 174 9.09 -5.77 2.00
CA GLY A 174 9.57 -4.55 1.38
C GLY A 174 8.75 -3.31 1.76
N HIS A 175 9.40 -2.16 1.77
CA HIS A 175 8.82 -0.86 2.08
C HIS A 175 9.15 0.13 0.96
N VAL A 176 8.12 0.61 0.24
CA VAL A 176 8.27 1.56 -0.87
C VAL A 176 8.02 2.98 -0.35
N VAL A 177 9.06 3.76 -0.22
CA VAL A 177 8.99 5.18 0.16
C VAL A 177 8.61 6.01 -1.06
N VAL A 178 7.39 6.56 -1.07
CA VAL A 178 6.97 7.51 -2.10
C VAL A 178 7.19 8.92 -1.55
N ASP A 179 8.27 9.57 -1.99
CA ASP A 179 8.63 10.92 -1.57
C ASP A 179 8.11 11.95 -2.58
N GLY A 180 6.87 12.32 -2.40
CA GLY A 180 6.15 13.28 -3.23
C GLY A 180 4.66 13.00 -3.30
N ALA A 181 3.97 13.86 -4.01
CA ALA A 181 2.54 13.72 -4.26
C ALA A 181 2.31 12.71 -5.38
N ILE A 182 1.54 11.66 -5.10
CA ILE A 182 1.21 10.60 -6.08
C ILE A 182 0.26 11.16 -7.14
N GLY A 183 0.59 11.02 -8.43
CA GLY A 183 -0.11 11.58 -9.58
C GLY A 183 -1.45 10.93 -9.93
N GLY A 184 -2.21 10.48 -8.92
CA GLY A 184 -3.51 9.85 -9.10
C GLY A 184 -4.70 10.82 -9.13
N GLU A 185 -5.89 10.28 -9.39
CA GLU A 185 -7.15 11.03 -9.45
C GLU A 185 -7.41 11.86 -8.18
N LYS A 186 -7.16 11.28 -7.01
CA LYS A 186 -7.44 11.93 -5.73
C LYS A 186 -6.71 13.26 -5.57
N ILE A 187 -5.46 13.37 -5.99
CA ILE A 187 -4.71 14.61 -5.86
C ILE A 187 -5.14 15.62 -6.92
N ARG A 188 -5.39 15.16 -8.13
CA ARG A 188 -5.82 16.01 -9.24
C ARG A 188 -7.17 16.65 -8.99
N THR A 189 -8.10 15.92 -8.35
CA THR A 189 -9.46 16.42 -8.03
C THR A 189 -9.52 17.26 -6.75
N ARG A 190 -8.76 16.90 -5.72
CA ARG A 190 -8.86 17.57 -4.41
C ARG A 190 -7.91 18.75 -4.23
N LEU A 191 -6.79 18.75 -4.94
CA LEU A 191 -5.72 19.75 -4.79
C LEU A 191 -5.21 20.24 -6.16
N PRO A 192 -6.10 20.75 -7.05
CA PRO A 192 -5.72 21.20 -8.39
C PRO A 192 -4.67 22.31 -8.36
N ASP A 193 -4.73 23.23 -7.38
CA ASP A 193 -3.76 24.30 -7.21
C ASP A 193 -2.36 23.77 -6.86
N LEU A 194 -2.30 22.68 -6.08
CA LEU A 194 -1.02 22.03 -5.80
C LEU A 194 -0.46 21.38 -7.07
N VAL A 195 -1.30 20.72 -7.86
CA VAL A 195 -0.91 20.12 -9.13
C VAL A 195 -0.35 21.17 -10.09
N SER A 196 -1.07 22.30 -10.23
CA SER A 196 -0.63 23.42 -11.08
C SER A 196 0.71 24.00 -10.62
N ARG A 197 0.91 24.16 -9.30
CA ARG A 197 2.15 24.68 -8.72
C ARG A 197 3.34 23.73 -8.89
N LEU A 198 3.12 22.42 -8.80
CA LEU A 198 4.16 21.42 -9.01
C LEU A 198 4.55 21.32 -10.49
N GLY A 199 3.63 21.63 -11.40
CA GLY A 199 3.87 21.64 -12.83
C GLY A 199 4.09 20.24 -13.43
N GLU A 200 4.56 20.23 -14.66
CA GLU A 200 4.94 19.02 -15.38
C GLU A 200 6.00 18.24 -14.60
N ASP A 201 5.86 16.92 -14.50
CA ASP A 201 6.74 16.01 -13.76
C ASP A 201 6.91 16.31 -12.25
N GLY A 202 6.06 17.15 -11.69
CA GLY A 202 6.08 17.46 -10.25
C GLY A 202 5.34 16.45 -9.38
N LEU A 203 4.61 15.51 -9.98
CA LEU A 203 3.93 14.41 -9.29
C LEU A 203 4.69 13.11 -9.52
N VAL A 204 4.76 12.25 -8.50
CA VAL A 204 5.32 10.90 -8.66
C VAL A 204 4.35 10.07 -9.51
N GLY A 205 4.84 9.59 -10.66
CA GLY A 205 4.05 8.81 -11.60
C GLY A 205 3.61 7.47 -11.01
N ILE A 206 2.33 7.12 -11.15
CA ILE A 206 1.78 5.86 -10.62
C ILE A 206 2.47 4.66 -11.28
N ASP A 207 2.72 4.70 -12.58
CA ASP A 207 3.36 3.60 -13.31
C ASP A 207 4.74 3.29 -12.74
N GLY A 208 5.56 4.32 -12.47
CA GLY A 208 6.87 4.14 -11.84
C GLY A 208 6.78 3.57 -10.42
N ILE A 209 5.74 3.93 -9.66
CA ILE A 209 5.50 3.32 -8.34
C ILE A 209 5.12 1.85 -8.50
N VAL A 210 4.20 1.54 -9.41
CA VAL A 210 3.76 0.16 -9.70
C VAL A 210 4.93 -0.71 -10.16
N ASP A 211 5.80 -0.20 -11.04
CA ASP A 211 7.00 -0.90 -11.49
C ASP A 211 7.97 -1.20 -10.34
N ALA A 212 8.08 -0.30 -9.35
CA ALA A 212 8.87 -0.55 -8.14
C ALA A 212 8.31 -1.71 -7.31
N PHE A 213 6.98 -1.82 -7.17
CA PHE A 213 6.36 -2.97 -6.50
C PHE A 213 6.59 -4.27 -7.26
N VAL A 214 6.50 -4.25 -8.58
CA VAL A 214 6.80 -5.41 -9.43
C VAL A 214 8.28 -5.81 -9.31
N PHE A 215 9.19 -4.84 -9.33
CA PHE A 215 10.61 -5.07 -9.13
C PHE A 215 10.90 -5.78 -7.80
N LEU A 216 10.36 -5.27 -6.69
CA LEU A 216 10.54 -5.90 -5.38
C LEU A 216 9.98 -7.32 -5.35
N HIS A 217 8.78 -7.53 -5.88
CA HIS A 217 8.15 -8.85 -5.90
C HIS A 217 8.95 -9.88 -6.70
N LYS A 218 9.61 -9.47 -7.79
CA LYS A 218 10.37 -10.37 -8.68
C LYS A 218 11.82 -10.60 -8.26
N GLN A 219 12.29 -10.00 -7.15
CA GLN A 219 13.67 -10.17 -6.71
C GLN A 219 13.97 -11.61 -6.27
N PRO A 220 15.17 -12.13 -6.63
CA PRO A 220 15.59 -13.43 -6.17
C PRO A 220 15.92 -13.40 -4.66
N ARG A 221 15.75 -14.54 -3.99
CA ARG A 221 16.03 -14.68 -2.54
C ARG A 221 17.45 -14.29 -2.11
N THR A 222 18.38 -14.23 -3.05
CA THR A 222 19.78 -13.86 -2.81
C THR A 222 20.03 -12.36 -2.84
N ALA A 223 19.03 -11.54 -3.21
CA ALA A 223 19.19 -10.08 -3.39
C ALA A 223 17.88 -9.32 -3.12
N TRP A 224 17.36 -9.40 -1.91
CA TRP A 224 16.18 -8.67 -1.51
C TRP A 224 16.46 -7.24 -1.08
N THR A 225 15.68 -6.31 -1.58
CA THR A 225 15.66 -4.91 -1.16
C THR A 225 14.57 -4.71 -0.10
N PHE A 226 14.96 -4.28 1.10
CA PHE A 226 13.98 -3.93 2.13
C PHE A 226 13.28 -2.61 1.82
N GLU A 227 14.02 -1.57 1.42
CA GLU A 227 13.48 -0.23 1.24
C GLU A 227 13.89 0.35 -0.11
N LEU A 228 12.92 0.84 -0.86
CA LEU A 228 13.10 1.51 -2.14
C LEU A 228 12.47 2.90 -2.06
N ASP A 229 13.23 3.92 -2.44
CA ASP A 229 12.85 5.32 -2.36
C ASP A 229 12.59 5.90 -3.76
N LEU A 230 11.40 6.43 -3.97
CA LEU A 230 10.92 6.99 -5.24
C LEU A 230 10.53 8.46 -5.07
N ARG A 231 11.02 9.30 -5.97
CA ARG A 231 10.68 10.72 -6.01
C ARG A 231 10.74 11.27 -7.42
N THR A 232 10.16 12.45 -7.64
CA THR A 232 10.41 13.18 -8.88
C THR A 232 11.80 13.81 -8.82
N PHE A 233 12.40 14.10 -9.97
CA PHE A 233 13.69 14.81 -10.02
C PHE A 233 13.60 16.25 -9.48
N LYS A 234 12.39 16.77 -9.31
CA LYS A 234 12.11 18.12 -8.77
C LYS A 234 11.97 18.15 -7.25
N GLU A 235 11.91 16.98 -6.58
CA GLU A 235 11.76 16.94 -5.12
C GLU A 235 13.05 17.39 -4.44
N SER A 236 12.93 18.34 -3.53
CA SER A 236 14.07 18.81 -2.72
C SER A 236 14.26 17.92 -1.49
N TRP A 237 15.52 17.66 -1.18
CA TRP A 237 15.92 16.82 -0.04
C TRP A 237 16.00 17.63 1.24
#